data_62de374585784eb84e0bff18271d3652
#
_entry.id   62de374585784eb84e0bff18271d3652
#
_cell.length_a   1.000
_cell.length_b   1.000
_cell.length_c   1.000
_cell.angle_alpha   90.00
_cell.angle_beta   90.00
_cell.angle_gamma   90.00
#
_symmetry.space_group_name_H-M   'P 1'
#
loop_
_entity.id
_entity.type
_entity.pdbx_description
1 polymer ?
#
loop_
_entity_poly.entity_id
_entity_poly.type
_entity_poly.pdbx_seq_one_letter_code
_entity_poly.pdbx_strand_id
1 'polypeptide(L)'
;KIAVNFLAVLFISALSFTKASAVDYTFGVSGAVVNLQAEGNETETGAVSAETTPASVSNTFATGSIFAEAKFGRLAFGVDYVPMDADVSDATHTRTDTETSVTGTTTTTSTERNQSAAAEVSDHITLYANYYLSDGFYLHVGHASVDVSTNETLETGSKYGNVSIDGIQYGFGFQLSDNFRLEAAYTDYDDVSITSSVARTDVSTNNKISADLDT
;
A
#
# COMPACT_ATOMS: atom_id res chain seq x y z
N LYS A 1 5.92 -13.18 0.31
CA LYS A 1 7.30 -13.75 0.41
C LYS A 1 7.61 -14.77 -0.69
N ILE A 2 6.67 -15.63 -1.11
CA ILE A 2 6.88 -16.65 -2.15
C ILE A 2 6.96 -16.00 -3.55
N ALA A 3 6.13 -14.99 -3.84
CA ALA A 3 6.12 -14.29 -5.13
C ALA A 3 7.41 -13.48 -5.37
N VAL A 4 7.92 -12.81 -4.35
CA VAL A 4 9.19 -12.07 -4.43
C VAL A 4 10.35 -13.00 -4.73
N ASN A 5 10.38 -14.18 -4.09
CA ASN A 5 11.40 -15.19 -4.36
C ASN A 5 11.29 -15.75 -5.79
N PHE A 6 10.07 -15.90 -6.31
CA PHE A 6 9.85 -16.41 -7.67
C PHE A 6 10.30 -15.40 -8.73
N LEU A 7 10.00 -14.12 -8.54
CA LEU A 7 10.41 -13.04 -9.45
C LEU A 7 11.94 -12.82 -9.41
N ALA A 8 12.55 -12.88 -8.23
CA ALA A 8 14.02 -12.81 -8.07
C ALA A 8 14.73 -13.99 -8.75
N VAL A 9 14.17 -15.21 -8.67
CA VAL A 9 14.69 -16.38 -9.38
C VAL A 9 14.54 -16.22 -10.90
N LEU A 10 13.43 -15.65 -11.37
CA LEU A 10 13.22 -15.38 -12.79
C LEU A 10 14.20 -14.34 -13.32
N PHE A 11 14.49 -13.30 -12.52
CA PHE A 11 15.48 -12.26 -12.85
C PHE A 11 16.90 -12.85 -12.94
N ILE A 12 17.29 -13.66 -11.98
CA ILE A 12 18.61 -14.33 -11.96
C ILE A 12 18.72 -15.34 -13.11
N SER A 13 17.68 -16.10 -13.41
CA SER A 13 17.68 -17.06 -14.52
C SER A 13 17.70 -16.38 -15.90
N ALA A 14 17.05 -15.22 -16.06
CA ALA A 14 17.13 -14.42 -17.28
C ALA A 14 18.55 -13.91 -17.56
N LEU A 15 19.31 -13.56 -16.52
CA LEU A 15 20.73 -13.20 -16.64
C LEU A 15 21.62 -14.37 -17.09
N SER A 16 21.16 -15.62 -16.90
CA SER A 16 21.93 -16.82 -17.24
C SER A 16 21.75 -17.30 -18.70
N PHE A 17 20.74 -16.79 -19.42
CA PHE A 17 20.42 -17.22 -20.81
C PHE A 17 21.14 -16.41 -21.90
N THR A 18 22.17 -15.64 -21.60
CA THR A 18 22.84 -14.79 -22.57
C THR A 18 23.73 -15.53 -23.54
N LYS A 19 23.17 -16.04 -24.64
CA LYS A 19 23.89 -16.08 -25.91
C LYS A 19 23.53 -14.85 -26.71
N ALA A 20 24.46 -13.86 -26.68
CA ALA A 20 24.67 -12.83 -27.72
C ALA A 20 23.55 -11.82 -28.03
N SER A 21 22.71 -11.42 -27.09
CA SER A 21 22.08 -10.11 -27.18
C SER A 21 22.76 -9.19 -26.17
N ALA A 22 23.18 -8.01 -26.61
CA ALA A 22 23.67 -7.00 -25.67
C ALA A 22 22.57 -6.73 -24.65
N VAL A 23 22.90 -6.82 -23.37
CA VAL A 23 22.00 -6.41 -22.29
C VAL A 23 22.25 -4.94 -22.04
N ASP A 24 21.21 -4.14 -22.15
CA ASP A 24 21.30 -2.73 -21.84
C ASP A 24 20.87 -2.53 -20.38
N TYR A 25 21.75 -1.98 -19.56
CA TYR A 25 21.46 -1.62 -18.18
C TYR A 25 21.15 -0.14 -18.07
N THR A 26 20.06 0.17 -17.40
CA THR A 26 19.63 1.55 -17.13
C THR A 26 19.48 1.74 -15.63
N PHE A 27 20.02 2.84 -15.13
CA PHE A 27 19.82 3.32 -13.76
C PHE A 27 19.29 4.74 -13.84
N GLY A 28 18.34 5.07 -13.01
CA GLY A 28 17.75 6.38 -13.08
C GLY A 28 16.99 6.78 -11.81
N VAL A 29 16.45 7.98 -11.93
CA VAL A 29 15.52 8.55 -10.95
C VAL A 29 14.21 8.84 -11.66
N SER A 30 13.10 8.71 -10.96
CA SER A 30 11.81 9.13 -11.47
C SER A 30 11.16 10.16 -10.55
N GLY A 31 10.20 10.91 -11.09
CA GLY A 31 9.26 11.71 -10.33
C GLY A 31 7.86 11.35 -10.77
N ALA A 32 6.96 11.19 -9.83
CA ALA A 32 5.58 10.82 -10.09
C ALA A 32 4.60 11.71 -9.33
N VAL A 33 3.39 11.85 -9.88
CA VAL A 33 2.22 12.32 -9.15
C VAL A 33 1.34 11.10 -8.93
N VAL A 34 1.10 10.77 -7.66
CA VAL A 34 0.34 9.59 -7.23
C VAL A 34 -0.99 10.08 -6.67
N ASN A 35 -2.07 9.41 -7.07
CA ASN A 35 -3.38 9.52 -6.44
C ASN A 35 -3.64 8.21 -5.71
N LEU A 36 -3.55 8.25 -4.38
CA LEU A 36 -3.80 7.11 -3.51
C LEU A 36 -5.24 7.18 -3.03
N GLN A 37 -5.95 6.07 -3.10
CA GLN A 37 -7.30 5.91 -2.62
C GLN A 37 -7.35 4.74 -1.64
N ALA A 38 -8.06 4.92 -0.53
CA ALA A 38 -8.29 3.86 0.44
C ALA A 38 -9.75 3.89 0.89
N GLU A 39 -10.39 2.73 0.83
CA GLU A 39 -11.76 2.52 1.30
C GLU A 39 -11.76 1.38 2.32
N GLY A 40 -12.44 1.57 3.45
CA GLY A 40 -12.40 0.54 4.47
C GLY A 40 -13.50 0.67 5.51
N ASN A 41 -13.46 -0.28 6.43
CA ASN A 41 -14.38 -0.34 7.56
C ASN A 41 -13.62 -0.66 8.84
N GLU A 42 -13.93 0.06 9.91
CA GLU A 42 -13.59 -0.38 11.25
C GLU A 42 -14.79 -1.12 11.85
N THR A 43 -14.57 -2.31 12.39
CA THR A 43 -15.56 -3.08 13.13
C THR A 43 -15.18 -3.09 14.61
N GLU A 44 -16.02 -2.48 15.42
CA GLU A 44 -15.91 -2.49 16.86
C GLU A 44 -16.94 -3.47 17.45
N THR A 45 -16.47 -4.38 18.29
CA THR A 45 -17.37 -5.29 19.00
C THR A 45 -17.72 -4.70 20.35
N GLY A 46 -18.90 -4.13 20.47
CA GLY A 46 -19.43 -3.64 21.73
C GLY A 46 -20.05 -4.76 22.58
N ALA A 47 -20.28 -4.46 23.87
CA ALA A 47 -20.92 -5.41 24.80
C ALA A 47 -22.37 -5.77 24.42
N VAL A 48 -23.04 -4.92 23.64
CA VAL A 48 -24.44 -5.10 23.22
C VAL A 48 -24.56 -5.45 21.74
N SER A 49 -23.76 -4.81 20.88
CA SER A 49 -23.78 -5.02 19.42
C SER A 49 -22.43 -4.66 18.82
N ALA A 50 -22.12 -5.25 17.68
CA ALA A 50 -21.03 -4.78 16.86
C ALA A 50 -21.45 -3.50 16.12
N GLU A 51 -20.52 -2.55 16.01
CA GLU A 51 -20.66 -1.35 15.21
C GLU A 51 -19.63 -1.38 14.07
N THR A 52 -20.07 -0.97 12.88
CA THR A 52 -19.20 -0.90 11.71
C THR A 52 -19.22 0.52 11.17
N THR A 53 -18.06 1.15 11.14
CA THR A 53 -17.90 2.54 10.66
C THR A 53 -17.12 2.52 9.35
N PRO A 54 -17.74 2.89 8.22
CA PRO A 54 -17.05 3.01 6.95
C PRO A 54 -16.19 4.28 6.92
N ALA A 55 -15.06 4.21 6.21
CA ALA A 55 -14.19 5.33 5.92
C ALA A 55 -13.69 5.24 4.47
N SER A 56 -13.56 6.39 3.83
CA SER A 56 -12.97 6.53 2.50
C SER A 56 -12.10 7.76 2.50
N VAL A 57 -10.87 7.62 2.04
CA VAL A 57 -9.89 8.70 1.95
C VAL A 57 -9.22 8.68 0.58
N SER A 58 -8.78 9.85 0.14
CA SER A 58 -8.02 10.02 -1.10
C SER A 58 -6.99 11.11 -0.88
N ASN A 59 -5.76 10.86 -1.33
CA ASN A 59 -4.68 11.84 -1.27
C ASN A 59 -3.91 11.86 -2.60
N THR A 60 -3.54 13.06 -3.05
CA THR A 60 -2.72 13.25 -4.25
C THR A 60 -1.43 13.95 -3.85
N PHE A 61 -0.32 13.30 -4.07
CA PHE A 61 1.00 13.81 -3.70
C PHE A 61 2.03 13.58 -4.81
N ALA A 62 3.13 14.31 -4.73
CA ALA A 62 4.30 14.09 -5.58
C ALA A 62 5.32 13.23 -4.84
N THR A 63 5.90 12.28 -5.55
CA THR A 63 6.95 11.40 -5.03
C THR A 63 8.10 11.25 -6.01
N GLY A 64 9.19 10.64 -5.58
CA GLY A 64 10.32 10.31 -6.41
C GLY A 64 10.87 8.93 -6.07
N SER A 65 11.42 8.26 -7.06
CA SER A 65 12.02 6.95 -6.90
C SER A 65 13.40 6.85 -7.54
N ILE A 66 14.09 5.78 -7.20
CA ILE A 66 15.29 5.31 -7.88
C ILE A 66 15.00 3.96 -8.50
N PHE A 67 15.48 3.72 -9.72
CA PHE A 67 15.25 2.46 -10.39
C PHE A 67 16.51 1.91 -11.06
N ALA A 68 16.49 0.59 -11.26
CA ALA A 68 17.47 -0.14 -12.05
C ALA A 68 16.73 -1.09 -12.98
N GLU A 69 17.16 -1.16 -14.23
CA GLU A 69 16.51 -1.96 -15.29
C GLU A 69 17.57 -2.68 -16.14
N ALA A 70 17.27 -3.90 -16.56
CA ALA A 70 18.04 -4.66 -17.54
C ALA A 70 17.13 -5.02 -18.72
N LYS A 71 17.48 -4.57 -19.91
CA LYS A 71 16.71 -4.78 -21.16
C LYS A 71 17.36 -5.82 -22.05
N PHE A 72 16.54 -6.77 -22.52
CA PHE A 72 16.88 -7.90 -23.38
C PHE A 72 15.98 -7.84 -24.63
N GLY A 73 16.42 -7.15 -25.65
CA GLY A 73 15.59 -6.96 -26.85
C GLY A 73 14.32 -6.18 -26.55
N ARG A 74 13.16 -6.86 -26.61
CA ARG A 74 11.86 -6.24 -26.31
C ARG A 74 11.37 -6.39 -24.87
N LEU A 75 12.09 -7.12 -24.04
CA LEU A 75 11.78 -7.30 -22.62
C LEU A 75 12.77 -6.53 -21.77
N ALA A 76 12.28 -5.86 -20.76
CA ALA A 76 13.09 -5.28 -19.70
C ALA A 76 12.55 -5.73 -18.34
N PHE A 77 13.43 -5.91 -17.38
CA PHE A 77 13.10 -6.23 -15.99
C PHE A 77 13.78 -5.22 -15.10
N GLY A 78 13.08 -4.75 -14.10
CA GLY A 78 13.62 -3.72 -13.23
C GLY A 78 13.09 -3.79 -11.81
N VAL A 79 13.68 -2.97 -10.99
CA VAL A 79 13.25 -2.64 -9.64
C VAL A 79 13.14 -1.13 -9.52
N ASP A 80 12.08 -0.68 -8.90
CA ASP A 80 11.85 0.71 -8.54
C ASP A 80 11.65 0.79 -7.03
N TYR A 81 12.27 1.78 -6.38
CA TYR A 81 12.17 2.00 -4.95
C TYR A 81 11.88 3.47 -4.66
N VAL A 82 10.82 3.71 -3.90
CA VAL A 82 10.42 5.03 -3.41
C VAL A 82 10.91 5.19 -1.97
N PRO A 83 11.95 6.01 -1.73
CA PRO A 83 12.55 6.19 -0.39
C PRO A 83 11.80 7.21 0.47
N MET A 84 10.62 7.66 0.07
CA MET A 84 9.84 8.69 0.74
C MET A 84 8.56 8.12 1.28
N ASP A 85 8.21 8.58 2.48
CA ASP A 85 6.93 8.27 3.11
C ASP A 85 5.84 9.21 2.59
N ALA A 86 4.60 8.77 2.62
CA ALA A 86 3.46 9.58 2.23
C ALA A 86 2.25 9.28 3.12
N ASP A 87 1.53 10.35 3.49
CA ASP A 87 0.29 10.19 4.23
C ASP A 87 -0.82 9.61 3.32
N VAL A 88 -1.56 8.63 3.82
CA VAL A 88 -2.74 8.06 3.13
C VAL A 88 -3.85 9.11 3.02
N SER A 89 -3.91 10.04 3.96
CA SER A 89 -4.89 11.13 4.00
C SER A 89 -4.19 12.46 4.27
N ASP A 90 -4.68 13.53 3.66
CA ASP A 90 -4.22 14.91 3.88
C ASP A 90 -4.60 15.47 5.26
N ALA A 91 -5.38 14.73 6.05
CA ALA A 91 -5.83 15.13 7.37
C ALA A 91 -5.93 13.94 8.34
N THR A 92 -5.66 14.22 9.60
CA THR A 92 -5.99 13.30 10.70
C THR A 92 -7.49 13.22 10.90
N HIS A 93 -8.06 12.02 10.83
CA HIS A 93 -9.48 11.80 11.07
C HIS A 93 -9.75 11.74 12.57
N THR A 94 -10.71 12.53 13.02
CA THR A 94 -11.15 12.55 14.42
C THR A 94 -12.62 12.22 14.50
N ARG A 95 -13.01 11.40 15.48
CA ARG A 95 -14.40 11.12 15.79
C ARG A 95 -14.62 11.06 17.30
N THR A 96 -15.88 11.22 17.70
CA THR A 96 -16.31 11.03 19.08
C THR A 96 -17.26 9.84 19.14
N ASP A 97 -16.90 8.82 19.90
CA ASP A 97 -17.69 7.62 20.08
C ASP A 97 -18.33 7.58 21.49
N THR A 98 -19.51 6.98 21.58
CA THR A 98 -20.18 6.70 22.86
C THR A 98 -20.16 5.21 23.10
N GLU A 99 -19.45 4.78 24.13
CA GLU A 99 -19.38 3.37 24.49
C GLU A 99 -20.49 2.96 25.45
N THR A 100 -21.02 1.77 25.26
CA THR A 100 -22.02 1.18 26.13
C THR A 100 -21.46 -0.07 26.81
N SER A 101 -21.44 -0.11 28.11
CA SER A 101 -21.04 -1.27 28.88
C SER A 101 -22.24 -1.97 29.51
N VAL A 102 -22.14 -3.30 29.66
CA VAL A 102 -23.16 -4.13 30.33
C VAL A 102 -22.53 -4.87 31.50
N THR A 103 -23.05 -4.64 32.69
CA THR A 103 -22.65 -5.36 33.92
C THR A 103 -23.86 -6.09 34.49
N GLY A 104 -23.88 -7.41 34.35
CA GLY A 104 -25.04 -8.21 34.72
C GLY A 104 -26.25 -7.89 33.86
N THR A 105 -27.32 -7.37 34.47
CA THR A 105 -28.56 -6.92 33.76
C THR A 105 -28.62 -5.42 33.56
N THR A 106 -27.60 -4.68 33.98
CA THR A 106 -27.59 -3.21 33.91
C THR A 106 -26.78 -2.77 32.73
N THR A 107 -27.41 -2.03 31.82
CA THR A 107 -26.76 -1.33 30.69
C THR A 107 -26.40 0.07 31.13
N THR A 108 -25.13 0.42 31.03
CA THR A 108 -24.66 1.77 31.35
C THR A 108 -24.03 2.36 30.09
N THR A 109 -24.51 3.51 29.63
CA THR A 109 -23.86 4.27 28.59
C THR A 109 -22.67 4.99 29.18
N SER A 110 -21.52 4.75 28.63
CA SER A 110 -20.30 5.36 29.10
C SER A 110 -19.99 6.68 28.37
N THR A 111 -18.95 7.32 28.83
CA THR A 111 -18.48 8.63 28.42
C THR A 111 -18.12 8.69 26.94
N GLU A 112 -18.37 9.83 26.32
CA GLU A 112 -17.82 10.17 25.00
C GLU A 112 -16.30 10.06 25.02
N ARG A 113 -15.75 9.42 23.99
CA ARG A 113 -14.31 9.26 23.77
C ARG A 113 -13.90 9.85 22.44
N ASN A 114 -12.84 10.64 22.47
CA ASN A 114 -12.26 11.18 21.26
C ASN A 114 -11.25 10.18 20.69
N GLN A 115 -11.37 9.94 19.42
CA GLN A 115 -10.47 9.06 18.69
C GLN A 115 -9.88 9.81 17.50
N SER A 116 -8.60 9.60 17.26
CA SER A 116 -7.86 10.22 16.18
C SER A 116 -6.99 9.16 15.50
N ALA A 117 -7.05 9.08 14.19
CA ALA A 117 -6.25 8.16 13.40
C ALA A 117 -5.74 8.82 12.12
N ALA A 118 -4.52 8.45 11.74
CA ALA A 118 -3.91 8.72 10.46
C ALA A 118 -3.16 7.46 10.02
N ALA A 119 -2.89 7.35 8.73
CA ALA A 119 -2.08 6.28 8.17
C ALA A 119 -1.03 6.85 7.22
N GLU A 120 0.12 6.19 7.16
CA GLU A 120 1.25 6.53 6.34
C GLU A 120 1.71 5.31 5.56
N VAL A 121 2.12 5.48 4.32
CA VAL A 121 2.74 4.47 3.47
C VAL A 121 4.22 4.77 3.32
N SER A 122 5.05 3.73 3.41
CA SER A 122 6.51 3.82 3.33
C SER A 122 7.11 2.60 2.64
N ASP A 123 8.42 2.67 2.36
CA ASP A 123 9.21 1.57 1.81
C ASP A 123 8.59 0.89 0.56
N HIS A 124 7.98 1.70 -0.32
CA HIS A 124 7.36 1.18 -1.54
C HIS A 124 8.43 0.67 -2.51
N ILE A 125 8.32 -0.59 -2.89
CA ILE A 125 9.20 -1.25 -3.86
C ILE A 125 8.37 -1.96 -4.93
N THR A 126 8.74 -1.79 -6.20
CA THR A 126 8.12 -2.50 -7.33
C THR A 126 9.18 -3.30 -8.09
N LEU A 127 8.93 -4.59 -8.23
CA LEU A 127 9.65 -5.44 -9.19
C LEU A 127 8.80 -5.53 -10.45
N TYR A 128 9.33 -5.10 -11.60
CA TYR A 128 8.54 -4.95 -12.80
C TYR A 128 9.16 -5.58 -14.05
N ALA A 129 8.31 -5.78 -15.06
CA ALA A 129 8.67 -6.13 -16.41
C ALA A 129 8.01 -5.18 -17.41
N ASN A 130 8.78 -4.71 -18.39
CA ASN A 130 8.30 -3.91 -19.52
C ASN A 130 8.42 -4.71 -20.81
N TYR A 131 7.36 -4.71 -21.62
CA TYR A 131 7.36 -5.31 -22.95
C TYR A 131 7.20 -4.23 -24.02
N TYR A 132 8.25 -4.01 -24.82
CA TYR A 132 8.29 -3.00 -25.87
C TYR A 132 7.57 -3.50 -27.13
N LEU A 133 6.41 -2.91 -27.42
CA LEU A 133 5.65 -3.17 -28.66
C LEU A 133 6.27 -2.50 -29.87
N SER A 134 6.89 -1.35 -29.65
CA SER A 134 7.66 -0.57 -30.64
C SER A 134 8.87 0.05 -29.95
N ASP A 135 9.70 0.77 -30.70
CA ASP A 135 10.90 1.45 -30.16
C ASP A 135 10.57 2.49 -29.09
N GLY A 136 9.36 2.99 -29.05
CA GLY A 136 8.95 4.03 -28.09
C GLY A 136 7.80 3.65 -27.16
N PHE A 137 7.03 2.57 -27.42
CA PHE A 137 5.87 2.23 -26.61
C PHE A 137 6.03 0.87 -25.93
N TYR A 138 5.73 0.80 -24.64
CA TYR A 138 5.80 -0.44 -23.85
C TYR A 138 4.60 -0.62 -22.93
N LEU A 139 4.32 -1.86 -22.62
CA LEU A 139 3.40 -2.28 -21.55
C LEU A 139 4.23 -2.58 -20.31
N HIS A 140 3.69 -2.21 -19.17
CA HIS A 140 4.27 -2.37 -17.84
C HIS A 140 3.44 -3.31 -17.00
N VAL A 141 4.09 -4.21 -16.26
CA VAL A 141 3.49 -5.01 -15.20
C VAL A 141 4.49 -5.15 -14.07
N GLY A 142 4.04 -5.01 -12.84
CA GLY A 142 4.89 -5.08 -11.65
C GLY A 142 4.21 -5.80 -10.50
N HIS A 143 5.03 -6.20 -9.55
CA HIS A 143 4.63 -6.61 -8.21
C HIS A 143 5.14 -5.56 -7.25
N ALA A 144 4.22 -4.84 -6.64
CA ALA A 144 4.50 -3.78 -5.68
C ALA A 144 4.38 -4.33 -4.26
N SER A 145 5.16 -3.77 -3.34
CA SER A 145 5.03 -4.00 -1.90
C SER A 145 5.22 -2.67 -1.19
N VAL A 146 4.42 -2.42 -0.16
CA VAL A 146 4.46 -1.18 0.62
C VAL A 146 4.16 -1.48 2.08
N ASP A 147 4.81 -0.74 2.98
CA ASP A 147 4.51 -0.77 4.41
C ASP A 147 3.48 0.30 4.76
N VAL A 148 2.42 -0.11 5.45
CA VAL A 148 1.37 0.77 5.97
C VAL A 148 1.53 0.86 7.48
N SER A 149 1.71 2.07 7.98
CA SER A 149 1.81 2.38 9.41
C SER A 149 0.58 3.16 9.87
N THR A 150 0.00 2.76 10.98
CA THR A 150 -1.11 3.49 11.59
C THR A 150 -0.60 4.35 12.74
N ASN A 151 -0.97 5.63 12.70
CA ASN A 151 -0.68 6.62 13.74
C ASN A 151 -2.00 6.99 14.43
N GLU A 152 -2.31 6.30 15.53
CA GLU A 152 -3.55 6.50 16.24
C GLU A 152 -3.35 7.01 17.67
N THR A 153 -4.29 7.87 18.11
CA THR A 153 -4.48 8.24 19.50
C THR A 153 -5.92 7.91 19.87
N LEU A 154 -6.11 6.70 20.42
CA LEU A 154 -7.40 6.16 20.80
C LEU A 154 -7.52 6.19 22.32
N GLU A 155 -8.52 6.91 22.85
CA GLU A 155 -8.78 6.96 24.31
C GLU A 155 -9.19 5.59 24.89
N THR A 156 -9.49 4.62 24.01
CA THR A 156 -9.70 3.20 24.36
C THR A 156 -8.39 2.47 24.70
N GLY A 157 -7.23 3.03 24.34
CA GLY A 157 -5.93 2.38 24.48
C GLY A 157 -5.63 1.33 23.42
N SER A 158 -6.50 1.13 22.41
CA SER A 158 -6.26 0.23 21.29
C SER A 158 -5.13 0.76 20.40
N LYS A 159 -4.38 -0.18 19.79
CA LYS A 159 -3.34 0.10 18.80
C LYS A 159 -3.43 -0.92 17.68
N TYR A 160 -3.34 -0.47 16.45
CA TYR A 160 -3.41 -1.32 15.28
C TYR A 160 -2.02 -1.78 14.79
N GLY A 161 -1.03 -0.90 14.81
CA GLY A 161 0.34 -1.24 14.39
C GLY A 161 0.51 -1.18 12.86
N ASN A 162 1.57 -1.81 12.37
CA ASN A 162 2.01 -1.73 10.99
C ASN A 162 1.74 -3.04 10.24
N VAL A 163 1.54 -2.97 8.93
CA VAL A 163 1.37 -4.11 8.05
C VAL A 163 2.05 -3.84 6.71
N SER A 164 2.69 -4.87 6.15
CA SER A 164 3.16 -4.82 4.75
C SER A 164 2.10 -5.45 3.87
N ILE A 165 1.78 -4.80 2.76
CA ILE A 165 0.84 -5.27 1.76
C ILE A 165 1.53 -5.38 0.41
N ASP A 166 1.11 -6.35 -0.36
CA ASP A 166 1.56 -6.57 -1.74
C ASP A 166 0.47 -6.14 -2.71
N GLY A 167 0.83 -5.88 -3.97
CA GLY A 167 -0.10 -5.50 -5.01
C GLY A 167 0.41 -5.78 -6.41
N ILE A 168 -0.46 -5.69 -7.38
CA ILE A 168 -0.13 -5.82 -8.79
C ILE A 168 -0.22 -4.45 -9.45
N GLN A 169 0.87 -4.03 -10.06
CA GLN A 169 0.94 -2.82 -10.85
C GLN A 169 0.86 -3.16 -12.33
N TYR A 170 0.08 -2.40 -13.09
CA TYR A 170 0.00 -2.50 -14.54
C TYR A 170 -0.18 -1.14 -15.20
N GLY A 171 0.41 -0.99 -16.37
CA GLY A 171 0.43 0.29 -17.03
C GLY A 171 1.02 0.25 -18.44
N PHE A 172 1.35 1.42 -18.91
CA PHE A 172 2.02 1.60 -20.18
C PHE A 172 2.91 2.84 -20.16
N GLY A 173 3.89 2.86 -21.03
CA GLY A 173 4.81 3.99 -21.11
C GLY A 173 5.33 4.26 -22.50
N PHE A 174 5.91 5.44 -22.64
CA PHE A 174 6.52 5.93 -23.85
C PHE A 174 7.98 6.35 -23.59
N GLN A 175 8.90 5.74 -24.32
CA GLN A 175 10.29 6.19 -24.39
C GLN A 175 10.36 7.40 -25.33
N LEU A 176 10.56 8.59 -24.80
CA LEU A 176 10.58 9.84 -25.57
C LEU A 176 11.99 10.16 -26.09
N SER A 177 13.02 9.70 -25.39
CA SER A 177 14.42 9.75 -25.79
C SER A 177 15.21 8.69 -25.02
N ASP A 178 16.52 8.55 -25.31
CA ASP A 178 17.38 7.59 -24.59
C ASP A 178 17.40 7.79 -23.07
N ASN A 179 17.12 9.00 -22.60
CA ASN A 179 17.20 9.37 -21.18
C ASN A 179 15.87 9.80 -20.56
N PHE A 180 14.77 9.79 -21.31
CA PHE A 180 13.48 10.25 -20.79
C PHE A 180 12.32 9.36 -21.23
N ARG A 181 11.57 8.90 -20.27
CA ARG A 181 10.33 8.13 -20.47
C ARG A 181 9.18 8.73 -19.67
N LEU A 182 7.97 8.51 -20.16
CA LEU A 182 6.70 8.82 -19.49
C LEU A 182 5.93 7.52 -19.29
N GLU A 183 5.40 7.31 -18.09
CA GLU A 183 4.65 6.12 -17.74
C GLU A 183 3.37 6.50 -17.01
N ALA A 184 2.32 5.73 -17.24
CA ALA A 184 1.10 5.75 -16.46
C ALA A 184 0.84 4.32 -15.98
N ALA A 185 0.70 4.15 -14.68
CA ALA A 185 0.46 2.86 -14.05
C ALA A 185 -0.64 2.97 -13.00
N TYR A 186 -1.29 1.84 -12.73
CA TYR A 186 -2.26 1.65 -11.67
C TYR A 186 -1.80 0.46 -10.83
N THR A 187 -1.88 0.59 -9.52
CA THR A 187 -1.55 -0.48 -8.58
C THR A 187 -2.79 -0.85 -7.79
N ASP A 188 -3.11 -2.13 -7.82
CA ASP A 188 -4.17 -2.78 -7.06
C ASP A 188 -3.49 -3.57 -5.94
N TYR A 189 -3.65 -3.12 -4.70
CA TYR A 189 -3.05 -3.77 -3.54
C TYR A 189 -3.99 -4.79 -2.93
N ASP A 190 -3.41 -5.78 -2.26
CA ASP A 190 -4.18 -6.77 -1.49
C ASP A 190 -4.91 -6.10 -0.32
N ASP A 191 -6.08 -6.64 0.03
CA ASP A 191 -6.89 -6.16 1.15
C ASP A 191 -6.09 -6.11 2.46
N VAL A 192 -6.14 -4.98 3.13
CA VAL A 192 -5.59 -4.78 4.47
C VAL A 192 -6.56 -5.32 5.50
N SER A 193 -6.06 -6.09 6.45
CA SER A 193 -6.83 -6.54 7.61
C SER A 193 -5.97 -6.48 8.86
N ILE A 194 -6.26 -5.51 9.73
CA ILE A 194 -5.51 -5.28 10.97
C ILE A 194 -6.45 -5.44 12.17
N THR A 195 -5.99 -6.19 13.17
CA THR A 195 -6.71 -6.33 14.43
C THR A 195 -5.96 -5.57 15.52
N SER A 196 -6.68 -4.82 16.34
CA SER A 196 -6.08 -4.05 17.44
C SER A 196 -5.36 -4.96 18.43
N SER A 197 -4.25 -4.49 18.98
CA SER A 197 -3.43 -5.24 19.93
C SER A 197 -4.05 -5.36 21.32
N VAL A 198 -4.96 -4.45 21.66
CA VAL A 198 -5.62 -4.38 22.98
C VAL A 198 -7.12 -4.36 22.76
N ALA A 199 -7.83 -5.22 23.49
CA ALA A 199 -9.28 -5.17 23.55
C ALA A 199 -9.73 -3.90 24.27
N ARG A 200 -10.91 -3.39 23.92
CA ARG A 200 -11.56 -2.32 24.67
C ARG A 200 -11.70 -2.72 26.14
N THR A 201 -11.67 -1.74 27.01
CA THR A 201 -11.75 -1.98 28.47
C THR A 201 -13.06 -2.61 28.94
N ASP A 202 -14.10 -2.53 28.14
CA ASP A 202 -15.46 -3.00 28.42
C ASP A 202 -15.85 -4.31 27.72
N VAL A 203 -15.01 -4.79 26.78
CA VAL A 203 -15.23 -6.04 26.03
C VAL A 203 -13.93 -6.82 25.87
N SER A 204 -14.05 -8.13 25.69
CA SER A 204 -12.88 -9.02 25.51
C SER A 204 -12.46 -9.19 24.04
N THR A 205 -13.09 -8.48 23.11
CA THR A 205 -12.89 -8.64 21.66
C THR A 205 -12.15 -7.44 21.12
N ASN A 206 -11.13 -7.70 20.31
CA ASN A 206 -10.34 -6.67 19.65
C ASN A 206 -11.09 -6.07 18.46
N ASN A 207 -10.89 -4.79 18.20
CA ASN A 207 -11.40 -4.12 17.01
C ASN A 207 -10.64 -4.57 15.78
N LYS A 208 -11.30 -4.50 14.62
CA LYS A 208 -10.73 -4.89 13.33
C LYS A 208 -10.93 -3.78 12.30
N ILE A 209 -9.83 -3.44 11.59
CA ILE A 209 -9.87 -2.62 10.38
C ILE A 209 -9.72 -3.54 9.17
N SER A 210 -10.54 -3.32 8.15
CA SER A 210 -10.37 -3.89 6.82
C SER A 210 -10.41 -2.75 5.82
N ALA A 211 -9.42 -2.68 4.94
CA ALA A 211 -9.33 -1.63 3.94
C ALA A 211 -8.80 -2.18 2.62
N ASP A 212 -9.19 -1.56 1.53
CA ASP A 212 -8.73 -1.73 0.17
C ASP A 212 -7.93 -0.47 -0.21
N LEU A 213 -6.82 -0.64 -0.88
CA LEU A 213 -5.87 0.42 -1.22
C LEU A 213 -5.51 0.36 -2.70
N ASP A 214 -5.59 1.50 -3.37
CA ASP A 214 -5.27 1.68 -4.79
C ASP A 214 -4.42 2.92 -5.06
N THR A 215 -3.60 2.87 -6.12
CA THR A 215 -2.84 4.03 -6.64
C THR A 215 -2.84 4.14 -8.15
#